data_710f0b660bfe4103d5f9e73fdf86b7e9
#
_entry.id   710f0b660bfe4103d5f9e73fdf86b7e9
#
_cell.length_a   1.000
_cell.length_b   1.000
_cell.length_c   1.000
_cell.angle_alpha   90.00
_cell.angle_beta   90.00
_cell.angle_gamma   90.00
#
_symmetry.space_group_name_H-M   'P 1'
#
loop_
_entity.id
_entity.type
_entity.pdbx_description
1 polymer ?
#
loop_
_entity_poly.entity_id
_entity_poly.type
_entity_poly.pdbx_seq_one_letter_code
_entity_poly.pdbx_strand_id
1 'polypeptide(L)'
;MIQIIDKVVNAGVRDNAVKRFKEKGIVLPTFAQMSNPDLIPEEIKEKLKNIGLWDLNPLNLFRITWKNEPKEMGGLYGKVNYIEIPKKLSGIDARIVVLIGKWFPTGAHKVGAAYGCLAPRIITGEFDPSYNKAVWPSTIPGAPSNFAEGVKSVISSSRSPRTRR
;
A
#
# COMPACT_ATOMS: atom_id res chain seq x y z
N MET A 1 -18.44 4.74 -11.06
CA MET A 1 -18.18 5.57 -9.85
C MET A 1 -17.88 4.61 -8.70
N ILE A 2 -16.68 4.65 -8.13
CA ILE A 2 -16.33 3.81 -6.98
C ILE A 2 -17.06 4.42 -5.78
N GLN A 3 -17.98 3.69 -5.20
CA GLN A 3 -18.68 4.09 -3.99
C GLN A 3 -17.71 3.91 -2.82
N ILE A 4 -17.21 5.02 -2.27
CA ILE A 4 -16.40 4.99 -1.05
C ILE A 4 -17.38 4.65 0.08
N ILE A 5 -17.13 3.53 0.76
CA ILE A 5 -17.91 3.14 1.94
C ILE A 5 -17.46 4.07 3.08
N ASP A 6 -18.28 5.06 3.42
CA ASP A 6 -18.05 6.03 4.50
C ASP A 6 -18.82 5.68 5.78
N LYS A 7 -19.78 4.73 5.67
CA LYS A 7 -20.61 4.31 6.78
C LYS A 7 -19.90 3.28 7.66
N VAL A 8 -19.78 3.58 8.96
CA VAL A 8 -19.29 2.62 9.95
C VAL A 8 -20.26 1.44 10.05
N VAL A 9 -19.76 0.24 9.77
CA VAL A 9 -20.50 -1.02 9.82
C VAL A 9 -20.51 -1.58 11.24
N ASN A 10 -19.32 -1.54 11.91
CA ASN A 10 -19.18 -2.00 13.28
C ASN A 10 -18.19 -1.10 14.03
N ALA A 11 -18.74 -0.24 14.91
CA ALA A 11 -17.94 0.70 15.68
C ALA A 11 -16.98 0.00 16.64
N GLY A 12 -17.39 -1.08 17.31
CA GLY A 12 -16.55 -1.83 18.25
C GLY A 12 -15.32 -2.43 17.58
N VAL A 13 -15.50 -3.05 16.41
CA VAL A 13 -14.37 -3.61 15.63
C VAL A 13 -13.45 -2.50 15.15
N ARG A 14 -13.99 -1.38 14.62
CA ARG A 14 -13.20 -0.22 14.22
C ARG A 14 -12.37 0.32 15.38
N ASP A 15 -12.99 0.55 16.53
CA ASP A 15 -12.33 1.16 17.69
C ASP A 15 -11.22 0.25 18.24
N ASN A 16 -11.42 -1.06 18.26
CA ASN A 16 -10.40 -2.04 18.58
C ASN A 16 -9.24 -2.00 17.58
N ALA A 17 -9.51 -1.90 16.28
CA ALA A 17 -8.48 -1.78 15.25
C ALA A 17 -7.68 -0.48 15.43
N VAL A 18 -8.34 0.65 15.67
CA VAL A 18 -7.71 1.96 15.90
C VAL A 18 -6.84 1.93 17.16
N LYS A 19 -7.36 1.38 18.26
CA LYS A 19 -6.59 1.20 19.52
C LYS A 19 -5.32 0.42 19.25
N ARG A 20 -5.44 -0.71 18.58
CA ARG A 20 -4.30 -1.58 18.23
C ARG A 20 -3.28 -0.88 17.33
N PHE A 21 -3.71 -0.10 16.36
CA PHE A 21 -2.81 0.67 15.51
C PHE A 21 -2.04 1.71 16.30
N LYS A 22 -2.72 2.43 17.21
CA LYS A 22 -2.06 3.39 18.12
C LYS A 22 -1.01 2.69 19.01
N GLU A 23 -1.36 1.57 19.62
CA GLU A 23 -0.44 0.79 20.47
C GLU A 23 0.80 0.29 19.71
N LYS A 24 0.67 0.05 18.41
CA LYS A 24 1.75 -0.42 17.54
C LYS A 24 2.45 0.70 16.77
N GLY A 25 2.04 1.93 16.95
CA GLY A 25 2.59 3.06 16.18
C GLY A 25 2.32 2.95 14.67
N ILE A 26 1.25 2.24 14.26
CA ILE A 26 0.90 2.06 12.85
C ILE A 26 0.05 3.26 12.42
N VAL A 27 0.53 3.95 11.38
CA VAL A 27 -0.19 5.04 10.72
C VAL A 27 -0.50 4.61 9.30
N LEU A 28 -1.76 4.77 8.89
CA LEU A 28 -2.18 4.46 7.52
C LEU A 28 -2.22 5.74 6.68
N PRO A 29 -1.69 5.73 5.44
CA PRO A 29 -1.84 6.85 4.53
C PRO A 29 -3.29 7.01 4.09
N THR A 30 -3.69 8.25 3.85
CA THR A 30 -4.95 8.55 3.16
C THR A 30 -4.80 8.40 1.66
N PHE A 31 -5.90 8.19 0.94
CA PHE A 31 -5.88 8.17 -0.54
C PHE A 31 -5.42 9.52 -1.11
N ALA A 32 -5.72 10.63 -0.43
CA ALA A 32 -5.22 11.95 -0.82
C ALA A 32 -3.69 12.02 -0.75
N GLN A 33 -3.07 11.49 0.31
CA GLN A 33 -1.61 11.43 0.44
C GLN A 33 -0.96 10.49 -0.59
N MET A 34 -1.63 9.41 -0.97
CA MET A 34 -1.15 8.52 -2.03
C MET A 34 -1.18 9.19 -3.41
N SER A 35 -2.20 9.97 -3.72
CA SER A 35 -2.31 10.72 -4.97
C SER A 35 -1.42 11.96 -5.00
N ASN A 36 -1.26 12.61 -3.85
CA ASN A 36 -0.39 13.76 -3.68
C ASN A 36 0.53 13.60 -2.47
N PRO A 37 1.76 13.08 -2.66
CA PRO A 37 2.74 12.87 -1.59
C PRO A 37 3.17 14.15 -0.85
N ASP A 38 2.91 15.34 -1.40
CA ASP A 38 3.20 16.59 -0.71
C ASP A 38 2.38 16.75 0.58
N LEU A 39 1.24 16.06 0.66
CA LEU A 39 0.39 16.02 1.85
C LEU A 39 0.89 15.07 2.95
N ILE A 40 1.97 14.32 2.70
CA ILE A 40 2.56 13.42 3.69
C ILE A 40 3.38 14.26 4.69
N PRO A 41 3.17 14.08 6.00
CA PRO A 41 3.96 14.78 7.02
C PRO A 41 5.46 14.57 6.84
N GLU A 42 6.24 15.64 7.03
CA GLU A 42 7.69 15.60 6.82
C GLU A 42 8.38 14.59 7.74
N GLU A 43 7.90 14.44 8.98
CA GLU A 43 8.43 13.44 9.91
C GLU A 43 8.32 11.99 9.38
N ILE A 44 7.28 11.69 8.59
CA ILE A 44 7.12 10.38 7.94
C ILE A 44 8.11 10.24 6.79
N LYS A 45 8.29 11.29 5.98
CA LYS A 45 9.26 11.30 4.88
C LYS A 45 10.68 11.09 5.41
N GLU A 46 11.05 11.77 6.50
CA GLU A 46 12.37 11.58 7.13
C GLU A 46 12.59 10.14 7.63
N LYS A 47 11.59 9.55 8.27
CA LYS A 47 11.66 8.14 8.69
C LYS A 47 11.80 7.19 7.51
N LEU A 48 11.12 7.47 6.39
CA LEU A 48 11.17 6.65 5.18
C LEU A 48 12.56 6.64 4.52
N LYS A 49 13.39 7.67 4.69
CA LYS A 49 14.77 7.69 4.16
C LYS A 49 15.61 6.51 4.67
N ASN A 50 15.33 6.04 5.89
CA ASN A 50 16.04 4.94 6.53
C ASN A 50 15.35 3.57 6.37
N ILE A 51 14.24 3.51 5.64
CA ILE A 51 13.46 2.28 5.42
C ILE A 51 13.61 1.86 3.96
N GLY A 52 14.08 0.64 3.72
CA GLY A 52 14.16 0.06 2.39
C GLY A 52 12.79 -0.15 1.77
N LEU A 53 12.70 -0.05 0.44
CA LEU A 53 11.44 -0.22 -0.30
C LEU A 53 10.82 -1.63 -0.09
N TRP A 54 11.66 -2.62 0.18
CA TRP A 54 11.28 -4.02 0.38
C TRP A 54 11.13 -4.43 1.84
N ASP A 55 11.40 -3.50 2.78
CA ASP A 55 11.29 -3.79 4.20
C ASP A 55 9.81 -3.94 4.59
N LEU A 56 9.54 -4.91 5.47
CA LEU A 56 8.22 -5.12 6.05
C LEU A 56 7.95 -4.06 7.13
N ASN A 57 7.78 -2.83 6.70
CA ASN A 57 7.54 -1.68 7.56
C ASN A 57 6.21 -1.00 7.19
N PRO A 58 5.32 -0.71 8.17
CA PRO A 58 4.05 -0.04 7.92
C PRO A 58 4.18 1.29 7.19
N LEU A 59 5.26 2.04 7.40
CA LEU A 59 5.49 3.31 6.73
C LEU A 59 5.67 3.14 5.21
N ASN A 60 6.05 1.96 4.72
CA ASN A 60 6.11 1.70 3.29
C ASN A 60 4.75 1.79 2.60
N LEU A 61 3.63 1.77 3.34
CA LEU A 61 2.31 2.04 2.77
C LEU A 61 2.21 3.47 2.20
N PHE A 62 2.95 4.43 2.73
CA PHE A 62 3.04 5.79 2.18
C PHE A 62 3.74 5.85 0.81
N ARG A 63 4.48 4.82 0.43
CA ARG A 63 5.12 4.68 -0.89
C ARG A 63 4.21 4.04 -1.95
N ILE A 64 2.93 3.84 -1.64
CA ILE A 64 1.93 3.38 -2.62
C ILE A 64 1.50 4.57 -3.48
N THR A 65 2.35 4.95 -4.41
CA THR A 65 2.11 6.07 -5.34
C THR A 65 2.92 5.89 -6.62
N TRP A 66 2.40 6.38 -7.75
CA TRP A 66 3.11 6.43 -9.03
C TRP A 66 4.29 7.41 -9.03
N LYS A 67 4.37 8.29 -8.03
CA LYS A 67 5.46 9.26 -7.85
C LYS A 67 6.63 8.72 -7.02
N ASN A 68 6.55 7.48 -6.52
CA ASN A 68 7.65 6.91 -5.75
C ASN A 68 8.88 6.69 -6.62
N GLU A 69 10.06 7.04 -6.10
CA GLU A 69 11.32 7.01 -6.83
C GLU A 69 12.21 5.84 -6.41
N PRO A 70 13.12 5.39 -7.30
CA PRO A 70 14.19 4.47 -6.91
C PRO A 70 15.12 5.12 -5.90
N LYS A 71 15.82 4.29 -5.12
CA LYS A 71 16.74 4.74 -4.08
C LYS A 71 17.85 5.66 -4.64
N GLU A 72 18.31 5.38 -5.84
CA GLU A 72 19.34 6.14 -6.57
C GLU A 72 18.90 7.58 -6.90
N MET A 73 17.59 7.82 -6.92
CA MET A 73 16.98 9.14 -7.16
C MET A 73 16.43 9.79 -5.88
N GLY A 74 16.81 9.29 -4.71
CA GLY A 74 16.35 9.80 -3.42
C GLY A 74 15.43 8.87 -2.66
N GLY A 75 14.76 7.94 -3.34
CA GLY A 75 13.96 6.87 -2.74
C GLY A 75 12.68 7.34 -2.05
N LEU A 76 12.19 8.55 -2.39
CA LEU A 76 10.94 9.10 -1.88
C LEU A 76 10.00 9.45 -3.03
N TYR A 77 9.76 10.74 -3.26
CA TYR A 77 8.70 11.19 -4.16
C TYR A 77 9.23 12.20 -5.18
N GLY A 78 8.88 11.99 -6.43
CA GLY A 78 9.26 12.85 -7.52
C GLY A 78 8.21 12.90 -8.62
N LYS A 79 8.62 12.74 -9.85
CA LYS A 79 7.72 12.69 -11.00
C LYS A 79 7.12 11.29 -11.15
N VAL A 80 5.96 11.22 -11.82
CA VAL A 80 5.36 9.94 -12.20
C VAL A 80 6.33 9.16 -13.10
N ASN A 81 6.62 7.93 -12.74
CA ASN A 81 7.51 7.06 -13.50
C ASN A 81 6.77 6.44 -14.67
N TYR A 82 7.18 6.77 -15.88
CA TYR A 82 6.63 6.19 -17.10
C TYR A 82 7.70 6.08 -18.20
N ILE A 83 7.43 5.22 -19.16
CA ILE A 83 8.15 5.13 -20.44
C ILE A 83 7.17 5.53 -21.54
N GLU A 84 7.63 6.34 -22.47
CA GLU A 84 6.88 6.67 -23.67
C GLU A 84 7.36 5.77 -24.81
N ILE A 85 6.42 5.08 -25.47
CA ILE A 85 6.74 4.21 -26.60
C ILE A 85 6.74 5.08 -27.87
N PRO A 86 7.90 5.22 -28.55
CA PRO A 86 7.98 6.01 -29.75
C PRO A 86 7.09 5.46 -30.87
N LYS A 87 6.50 6.34 -31.66
CA LYS A 87 5.71 6.00 -32.86
C LYS A 87 6.44 5.02 -33.80
N LYS A 88 7.77 5.16 -33.90
CA LYS A 88 8.61 4.25 -34.72
C LYS A 88 8.53 2.79 -34.27
N LEU A 89 8.34 2.53 -32.98
CA LEU A 89 8.21 1.18 -32.43
C LEU A 89 6.76 0.68 -32.46
N SER A 90 5.81 1.55 -32.14
CA SER A 90 4.39 1.17 -32.06
C SER A 90 3.70 1.10 -33.41
N GLY A 91 4.19 1.81 -34.42
CA GLY A 91 3.51 2.00 -35.70
C GLY A 91 2.22 2.82 -35.63
N ILE A 92 1.84 3.29 -34.45
CA ILE A 92 0.57 3.99 -34.19
C ILE A 92 0.81 5.49 -34.02
N ASP A 93 -0.04 6.31 -34.61
CA ASP A 93 0.01 7.75 -34.46
C ASP A 93 -0.76 8.23 -33.20
N ALA A 94 -0.24 7.78 -32.05
CA ALA A 94 -0.76 8.15 -30.74
C ALA A 94 0.39 8.22 -29.73
N ARG A 95 0.19 9.00 -28.68
CA ARG A 95 1.09 9.02 -27.53
C ARG A 95 0.79 7.82 -26.64
N ILE A 96 1.70 6.84 -26.61
CA ILE A 96 1.57 5.64 -25.78
C ILE A 96 2.48 5.77 -24.58
N VAL A 97 1.88 5.78 -23.39
CA VAL A 97 2.57 5.89 -22.09
C VAL A 97 2.41 4.62 -21.30
N VAL A 98 3.52 4.04 -20.84
CA VAL A 98 3.54 2.85 -19.97
C VAL A 98 3.99 3.28 -18.59
N LEU A 99 3.10 3.19 -17.60
CA LEU A 99 3.42 3.48 -16.21
C LEU A 99 4.30 2.40 -15.60
N ILE A 100 5.32 2.80 -14.85
CA ILE A 100 6.29 1.88 -14.24
C ILE A 100 5.92 1.66 -12.77
N GLY A 101 5.38 0.47 -12.48
CA GLY A 101 5.01 0.06 -11.11
C GLY A 101 6.14 -0.56 -10.28
N LYS A 102 7.36 -0.61 -10.80
CA LYS A 102 8.53 -1.24 -10.13
C LYS A 102 8.86 -0.63 -8.77
N TRP A 103 8.62 0.68 -8.61
CA TRP A 103 8.99 1.43 -7.42
C TRP A 103 7.92 1.45 -6.33
N PHE A 104 6.86 0.69 -6.49
CA PHE A 104 5.93 0.42 -5.40
C PHE A 104 6.55 -0.55 -4.38
N PRO A 105 6.13 -0.49 -3.11
CA PRO A 105 6.44 -1.56 -2.15
C PRO A 105 6.07 -2.91 -2.74
N THR A 106 6.86 -3.95 -2.51
CA THR A 106 6.72 -5.28 -3.14
C THR A 106 7.02 -5.34 -4.64
N GLY A 107 7.47 -4.25 -5.27
CA GLY A 107 7.81 -4.18 -6.69
C GLY A 107 6.63 -4.22 -7.66
N ALA A 108 5.41 -4.02 -7.18
CA ALA A 108 4.22 -4.03 -8.01
C ALA A 108 3.14 -3.06 -7.53
N HIS A 109 2.53 -2.33 -8.46
CA HIS A 109 1.41 -1.40 -8.18
C HIS A 109 0.18 -2.09 -7.57
N LYS A 110 0.06 -3.40 -7.68
CA LYS A 110 -1.04 -4.20 -7.11
C LYS A 110 -1.18 -4.04 -5.59
N VAL A 111 -0.10 -3.65 -4.88
CA VAL A 111 -0.17 -3.32 -3.45
C VAL A 111 -1.18 -2.20 -3.18
N GLY A 112 -1.32 -1.25 -4.10
CA GLY A 112 -2.33 -0.19 -4.01
C GLY A 112 -3.76 -0.72 -4.11
N ALA A 113 -4.02 -1.68 -5.02
CA ALA A 113 -5.33 -2.32 -5.12
C ALA A 113 -5.68 -3.09 -3.83
N ALA A 114 -4.71 -3.86 -3.28
CA ALA A 114 -4.91 -4.57 -2.02
C ALA A 114 -5.19 -3.61 -0.85
N TYR A 115 -4.43 -2.52 -0.76
CA TYR A 115 -4.67 -1.47 0.23
C TYR A 115 -6.06 -0.85 0.07
N GLY A 116 -6.45 -0.50 -1.16
CA GLY A 116 -7.75 0.09 -1.46
C GLY A 116 -8.94 -0.81 -1.11
N CYS A 117 -8.75 -2.14 -1.17
CA CYS A 117 -9.78 -3.08 -0.73
C CYS A 117 -9.81 -3.27 0.78
N LEU A 118 -8.67 -3.25 1.47
CA LEU A 118 -8.56 -3.65 2.86
C LEU A 118 -8.70 -2.48 3.85
N ALA A 119 -8.06 -1.35 3.57
CA ALA A 119 -8.07 -0.21 4.49
C ALA A 119 -9.47 0.34 4.77
N PRO A 120 -10.35 0.54 3.77
CA PRO A 120 -11.73 0.97 4.03
C PRO A 120 -12.49 0.01 4.93
N ARG A 121 -12.34 -1.32 4.71
CA ARG A 121 -13.01 -2.33 5.52
C ARG A 121 -12.56 -2.35 6.98
N ILE A 122 -11.29 -2.08 7.22
CA ILE A 122 -10.77 -1.93 8.60
C ILE A 122 -11.36 -0.67 9.25
N ILE A 123 -11.37 0.46 8.52
CA ILE A 123 -11.86 1.74 9.03
C ILE A 123 -13.37 1.72 9.29
N THR A 124 -14.14 0.99 8.49
CA THR A 124 -15.58 0.83 8.70
C THR A 124 -15.91 -0.24 9.75
N GLY A 125 -14.94 -1.05 10.17
CA GLY A 125 -15.15 -2.16 11.09
C GLY A 125 -15.77 -3.40 10.42
N GLU A 126 -15.79 -3.47 9.09
CA GLU A 126 -16.19 -4.67 8.34
C GLU A 126 -15.15 -5.78 8.47
N PHE A 127 -13.89 -5.42 8.62
CA PHE A 127 -12.76 -6.34 8.73
C PHE A 127 -11.99 -6.11 10.04
N ASP A 128 -11.91 -7.16 10.87
CA ASP A 128 -11.09 -7.18 12.07
C ASP A 128 -9.71 -7.77 11.76
N PRO A 129 -8.63 -6.97 11.77
CA PRO A 129 -7.29 -7.45 11.45
C PRO A 129 -6.73 -8.44 12.50
N SER A 130 -7.36 -8.57 13.67
CA SER A 130 -6.98 -9.51 14.72
C SER A 130 -7.56 -10.90 14.51
N TYR A 131 -8.69 -11.01 13.83
CA TYR A 131 -9.45 -12.24 13.69
C TYR A 131 -9.63 -12.68 12.24
N ASN A 132 -10.03 -11.76 11.34
CA ASN A 132 -10.31 -12.08 9.96
C ASN A 132 -9.04 -12.40 9.16
N LYS A 133 -9.20 -13.24 8.13
CA LYS A 133 -8.16 -13.53 7.14
C LYS A 133 -8.59 -13.01 5.79
N ALA A 134 -7.73 -12.21 5.15
CA ALA A 134 -7.93 -11.83 3.76
C ALA A 134 -7.37 -12.92 2.84
N VAL A 135 -8.18 -13.39 1.90
CA VAL A 135 -7.78 -14.33 0.86
C VAL A 135 -7.86 -13.61 -0.48
N TRP A 136 -6.77 -13.62 -1.23
CA TRP A 136 -6.68 -13.02 -2.55
C TRP A 136 -6.59 -14.14 -3.58
N PRO A 137 -7.69 -14.47 -4.25
CA PRO A 137 -7.64 -15.46 -5.31
C PRO A 137 -6.78 -14.95 -6.46
N SER A 138 -5.86 -15.78 -6.94
CA SER A 138 -5.10 -15.53 -8.16
C SER A 138 -5.52 -16.53 -9.22
N THR A 139 -5.88 -16.03 -10.40
CA THR A 139 -6.22 -16.85 -11.55
C THR A 139 -4.99 -17.26 -12.36
N ILE A 140 -3.80 -16.72 -12.01
CA ILE A 140 -2.54 -16.99 -12.72
C ILE A 140 -1.72 -17.94 -11.86
N PRO A 141 -1.48 -19.19 -12.29
CA PRO A 141 -0.53 -20.09 -11.64
C PRO A 141 0.85 -19.42 -11.55
N GLY A 142 1.44 -19.35 -10.36
CA GLY A 142 2.75 -18.70 -10.14
C GLY A 142 2.72 -17.18 -9.93
N ALA A 143 1.55 -16.55 -9.89
CA ALA A 143 1.50 -15.17 -9.37
C ALA A 143 1.94 -15.18 -7.91
N PRO A 144 2.94 -14.33 -7.52
CA PRO A 144 3.52 -14.42 -6.19
C PRO A 144 2.47 -14.16 -5.12
N SER A 145 2.26 -15.13 -4.24
CA SER A 145 1.53 -14.99 -2.97
C SER A 145 2.08 -13.85 -2.10
N ASN A 146 3.31 -13.45 -2.36
CA ASN A 146 4.05 -12.37 -1.70
C ASN A 146 3.30 -11.04 -1.68
N PHE A 147 2.37 -10.85 -2.62
CA PHE A 147 1.60 -9.64 -2.76
C PHE A 147 0.55 -9.48 -1.63
N ALA A 148 -0.21 -10.53 -1.37
CA ALA A 148 -1.16 -10.56 -0.25
C ALA A 148 -0.43 -10.65 1.09
N GLU A 149 0.72 -11.31 1.15
CA GLU A 149 1.56 -11.40 2.33
C GLU A 149 2.21 -10.06 2.69
N GLY A 150 2.59 -9.22 1.73
CA GLY A 150 3.13 -7.89 1.99
C GLY A 150 2.15 -7.00 2.75
N VAL A 151 0.92 -6.84 2.27
CA VAL A 151 -0.12 -6.06 2.97
C VAL A 151 -0.56 -6.76 4.25
N LYS A 152 -0.70 -8.09 4.23
CA LYS A 152 -1.08 -8.88 5.39
C LYS A 152 -0.01 -8.87 6.48
N SER A 153 1.28 -8.94 6.14
CA SER A 153 2.36 -8.89 7.12
C SER A 153 2.51 -7.51 7.72
N VAL A 154 2.37 -6.45 6.93
CA VAL A 154 2.37 -5.06 7.43
C VAL A 154 1.22 -4.84 8.42
N ILE A 155 0.01 -5.36 8.11
CA ILE A 155 -1.17 -5.20 8.96
C ILE A 155 -1.19 -6.25 10.09
N SER A 156 -0.63 -7.46 9.89
CA SER A 156 -0.65 -8.58 10.85
C SER A 156 0.65 -8.79 11.64
N SER A 157 1.74 -8.11 11.33
CA SER A 157 3.00 -8.12 12.10
C SER A 157 2.82 -7.70 13.56
N SER A 158 1.60 -7.37 13.90
CA SER A 158 1.08 -7.12 15.23
C SER A 158 0.75 -8.37 16.04
N ARG A 159 1.05 -9.61 15.61
CA ARG A 159 0.90 -10.77 16.49
C ARG A 159 1.98 -10.72 17.57
N SER A 160 1.56 -10.54 18.83
CA SER A 160 2.33 -10.87 20.01
C SER A 160 2.89 -12.30 19.86
N PRO A 161 4.16 -12.57 20.23
CA PRO A 161 4.66 -13.93 20.24
C PRO A 161 3.74 -14.77 21.12
N ARG A 162 3.14 -15.81 20.55
CA ARG A 162 2.48 -16.83 21.35
C ARG A 162 3.57 -17.48 22.22
N THR A 163 3.56 -17.19 23.50
CA THR A 163 4.23 -18.04 24.49
C THR A 163 3.71 -19.45 24.29
N ARG A 164 4.54 -20.32 23.72
CA ARG A 164 4.31 -21.77 23.77
C ARG A 164 4.42 -22.17 25.25
N ARG A 165 3.32 -22.57 25.80
CA ARG A 165 3.34 -23.45 26.98
C ARG A 165 3.39 -24.88 26.50
#